data_165f76a55a3d5c2ed4a7ea350529cb74
#
_entry.id   165f76a55a3d5c2ed4a7ea350529cb74
#
_cell.length_a   1.000
_cell.length_b   1.000
_cell.length_c   1.000
_cell.angle_alpha   90.00
_cell.angle_beta   90.00
_cell.angle_gamma   90.00
#
_symmetry.space_group_name_H-M   'P 1'
#
loop_
_entity.id
_entity.type
_entity.pdbx_description
1 polymer ?
#
loop_
_entity_poly.entity_id
_entity_poly.type
_entity_poly.pdbx_seq_one_letter_code
_entity_poly.pdbx_strand_id
1 'polypeptide(L)'
;MIFSRRVVAVAVLTLLVVPITAVTDTQEAAAEPRKRSQAEAGALARRMLAKVKVARPLSIRGYSHRRFQPRWAHHKGRCDAREVVLARDGRGVRRNAACHPVKGRWYSPYDGKWLKSEKQVDVDHVVPLAYAWRSGASRWSQARRRAFANDLTRPELIVVSHSANIAKSGQGPQSWRPQRRGYWCRYATSWITVKHHYRLFVTRREKVALLNMLRTCRG
;
A
#
# COMPACT_ATOMS: atom_id res chain seq x y z
N MET A 1 -19.12 86.75 56.04
CA MET A 1 -19.59 85.36 56.06
C MET A 1 -20.17 85.07 54.70
N ILE A 2 -19.41 84.30 53.89
CA ILE A 2 -19.82 84.04 52.47
C ILE A 2 -19.89 82.52 52.37
N PHE A 3 -21.10 81.99 52.22
CA PHE A 3 -21.32 80.53 52.03
C PHE A 3 -21.14 80.20 50.54
N SER A 4 -20.14 79.42 50.23
CA SER A 4 -19.90 78.84 48.88
C SER A 4 -20.74 77.59 48.71
N ARG A 5 -21.63 77.54 47.76
CA ARG A 5 -22.39 76.34 47.33
C ARG A 5 -21.52 75.55 46.35
N ARG A 6 -21.16 74.39 46.68
CA ARG A 6 -20.55 73.43 45.76
C ARG A 6 -21.64 72.69 44.98
N VAL A 7 -21.61 72.85 43.66
CA VAL A 7 -22.46 72.10 42.71
C VAL A 7 -21.75 70.77 42.43
N VAL A 8 -22.40 69.64 42.77
CA VAL A 8 -21.92 68.31 42.44
C VAL A 8 -22.52 67.94 41.08
N ALA A 9 -21.68 67.81 40.10
CA ALA A 9 -22.06 67.28 38.77
C ALA A 9 -22.06 65.73 38.81
N VAL A 10 -23.20 65.09 38.63
CA VAL A 10 -23.36 63.68 38.49
C VAL A 10 -23.13 63.30 37.00
N ALA A 11 -22.04 62.66 36.71
CA ALA A 11 -21.75 62.10 35.37
C ALA A 11 -22.51 60.74 35.22
N VAL A 12 -23.49 60.72 34.34
CA VAL A 12 -24.18 59.48 33.95
C VAL A 12 -23.32 58.77 32.90
N LEU A 13 -22.72 57.63 33.30
CA LEU A 13 -21.94 56.79 32.42
C LEU A 13 -22.88 55.81 31.70
N THR A 14 -23.21 56.09 30.44
CA THR A 14 -23.97 55.17 29.58
C THR A 14 -23.04 54.01 29.11
N LEU A 15 -23.25 52.82 29.62
CA LEU A 15 -22.61 51.60 29.18
C LEU A 15 -23.24 51.17 27.83
N LEU A 16 -22.48 51.31 26.76
CA LEU A 16 -22.81 50.74 25.45
C LEU A 16 -22.52 49.23 25.52
N VAL A 17 -23.58 48.42 25.57
CA VAL A 17 -23.48 46.94 25.42
C VAL A 17 -23.37 46.64 23.95
N VAL A 18 -22.14 46.26 23.51
CA VAL A 18 -21.89 45.76 22.15
C VAL A 18 -22.25 44.24 22.17
N PRO A 19 -23.18 43.78 21.31
CA PRO A 19 -23.45 42.36 21.24
C PRO A 19 -22.22 41.64 20.64
N ILE A 20 -21.61 40.74 21.38
CA ILE A 20 -20.59 39.80 20.87
C ILE A 20 -21.32 38.79 19.98
N THR A 21 -21.30 39.00 18.67
CA THR A 21 -21.68 37.95 17.72
C THR A 21 -20.64 36.86 17.80
N ALA A 22 -20.99 35.73 18.37
CA ALA A 22 -20.17 34.51 18.33
C ALA A 22 -20.06 34.06 16.87
N VAL A 23 -18.92 34.33 16.26
CA VAL A 23 -18.51 33.70 15.00
C VAL A 23 -18.26 32.23 15.33
N THR A 24 -19.23 31.37 15.03
CA THR A 24 -19.02 29.93 15.03
C THR A 24 -18.08 29.62 13.90
N ASP A 25 -16.80 29.50 14.22
CA ASP A 25 -15.76 29.00 13.34
C ASP A 25 -16.06 27.49 13.11
N THR A 26 -16.86 27.21 12.08
CA THR A 26 -17.04 25.85 11.58
C THR A 26 -15.74 25.46 10.87
N GLN A 27 -14.76 25.09 11.67
CA GLN A 27 -13.55 24.47 11.21
C GLN A 27 -13.96 23.15 10.57
N GLU A 28 -14.10 23.18 9.24
CA GLU A 28 -14.32 22.02 8.40
C GLU A 28 -13.10 21.11 8.58
N ALA A 29 -13.19 20.21 9.55
CA ALA A 29 -12.15 19.22 9.82
C ALA A 29 -11.96 18.42 8.53
N ALA A 30 -10.85 18.66 7.84
CA ALA A 30 -10.42 17.88 6.69
C ALA A 30 -10.45 16.41 7.11
N ALA A 31 -11.45 15.66 6.63
CA ALA A 31 -11.65 14.27 6.99
C ALA A 31 -10.42 13.49 6.56
N GLU A 32 -9.67 12.96 7.53
CA GLU A 32 -8.56 12.05 7.26
C GLU A 32 -9.02 10.94 6.30
N PRO A 33 -8.20 10.55 5.31
CA PRO A 33 -8.59 9.54 4.33
C PRO A 33 -8.90 8.23 5.05
N ARG A 34 -10.17 7.93 5.22
CA ARG A 34 -10.68 6.74 5.89
C ARG A 34 -10.09 5.49 5.24
N LYS A 35 -9.36 4.68 6.00
CA LYS A 35 -8.93 3.35 5.54
C LYS A 35 -10.16 2.55 5.09
N ARG A 36 -10.18 2.16 3.83
CA ARG A 36 -11.26 1.34 3.28
C ARG A 36 -11.38 0.04 4.07
N SER A 37 -12.59 -0.35 4.40
CA SER A 37 -12.88 -1.67 4.97
C SER A 37 -12.45 -2.78 3.99
N GLN A 38 -12.28 -4.01 4.49
CA GLN A 38 -11.97 -5.14 3.61
C GLN A 38 -13.10 -5.40 2.60
N ALA A 39 -14.36 -5.17 2.98
CA ALA A 39 -15.51 -5.29 2.10
C ALA A 39 -15.45 -4.29 0.95
N GLU A 40 -15.19 -3.01 1.24
CA GLU A 40 -15.06 -1.95 0.22
C GLU A 40 -13.88 -2.23 -0.73
N ALA A 41 -12.72 -2.65 -0.18
CA ALA A 41 -11.56 -3.05 -0.98
C ALA A 41 -11.88 -4.24 -1.89
N GLY A 42 -12.59 -5.25 -1.37
CA GLY A 42 -13.04 -6.40 -2.13
C GLY A 42 -14.02 -6.04 -3.24
N ALA A 43 -14.99 -5.16 -2.97
CA ALA A 43 -15.94 -4.67 -3.97
C ALA A 43 -15.24 -3.91 -5.09
N LEU A 44 -14.29 -3.02 -4.75
CA LEU A 44 -13.48 -2.32 -5.74
C LEU A 44 -12.64 -3.28 -6.59
N ALA A 45 -11.99 -4.27 -5.96
CA ALA A 45 -11.20 -5.27 -6.68
C ALA A 45 -12.06 -6.10 -7.64
N ARG A 46 -13.30 -6.46 -7.28
CA ARG A 46 -14.23 -7.13 -8.20
C ARG A 46 -14.54 -6.27 -9.44
N ARG A 47 -14.79 -4.97 -9.25
CA ARG A 47 -15.01 -4.02 -10.35
C ARG A 47 -13.77 -3.90 -11.25
N MET A 48 -12.57 -3.84 -10.66
CA MET A 48 -11.31 -3.83 -11.41
C MET A 48 -11.14 -5.13 -12.21
N LEU A 49 -11.35 -6.30 -11.57
CA LEU A 49 -11.19 -7.61 -12.19
C LEU A 49 -12.18 -7.84 -13.35
N ALA A 50 -13.36 -7.24 -13.29
CA ALA A 50 -14.31 -7.27 -14.40
C ALA A 50 -13.78 -6.58 -15.65
N LYS A 51 -12.96 -5.54 -15.48
CA LYS A 51 -12.34 -4.77 -16.57
C LYS A 51 -11.01 -5.36 -17.06
N VAL A 52 -10.42 -6.31 -16.34
CA VAL A 52 -9.16 -6.95 -16.74
C VAL A 52 -9.43 -7.96 -17.85
N LYS A 53 -8.66 -7.84 -18.96
CA LYS A 53 -8.72 -8.78 -20.08
C LYS A 53 -8.45 -10.21 -19.62
N VAL A 54 -9.23 -11.17 -20.10
CA VAL A 54 -8.98 -12.60 -19.92
C VAL A 54 -8.34 -13.17 -21.18
N ALA A 55 -7.17 -13.83 -21.04
CA ALA A 55 -6.45 -14.41 -22.17
C ALA A 55 -5.67 -15.67 -21.76
N ARG A 56 -5.18 -16.42 -22.76
CA ARG A 56 -4.23 -17.52 -22.53
C ARG A 56 -2.86 -16.94 -22.14
N PRO A 57 -2.07 -17.62 -21.29
CA PRO A 57 -0.75 -17.14 -20.92
C PRO A 57 0.19 -17.16 -22.12
N LEU A 58 1.02 -16.13 -22.23
CA LEU A 58 2.10 -16.09 -23.23
C LEU A 58 3.23 -17.06 -22.86
N SER A 59 4.09 -17.35 -23.84
CA SER A 59 5.30 -18.17 -23.64
C SER A 59 6.20 -17.53 -22.59
N ILE A 60 6.88 -18.38 -21.81
CA ILE A 60 7.95 -17.97 -20.90
C ILE A 60 9.27 -17.73 -21.64
N ARG A 61 9.37 -18.12 -22.90
CA ARG A 61 10.59 -17.98 -23.70
C ARG A 61 11.13 -16.55 -23.66
N GLY A 62 12.40 -16.40 -23.45
CA GLY A 62 13.08 -15.11 -23.34
C GLY A 62 12.91 -14.43 -21.97
N TYR A 63 12.22 -15.02 -21.00
CA TYR A 63 12.20 -14.50 -19.66
C TYR A 63 13.56 -14.65 -18.98
N SER A 64 13.96 -13.60 -18.30
CA SER A 64 14.97 -13.67 -17.24
C SER A 64 14.66 -12.59 -16.19
N HIS A 65 15.06 -12.82 -14.95
CA HIS A 65 14.91 -11.83 -13.89
C HIS A 65 15.59 -10.49 -14.24
N ARG A 66 16.75 -10.55 -14.90
CA ARG A 66 17.51 -9.36 -15.34
C ARG A 66 16.75 -8.47 -16.33
N ARG A 67 15.76 -9.02 -17.04
CA ARG A 67 14.91 -8.22 -17.95
C ARG A 67 13.94 -7.31 -17.20
N PHE A 68 13.68 -7.56 -15.93
CA PHE A 68 12.91 -6.68 -15.06
C PHE A 68 13.82 -5.81 -14.22
N GLN A 69 14.72 -6.43 -13.47
CA GLN A 69 15.65 -5.72 -12.62
C GLN A 69 16.96 -6.53 -12.47
N PRO A 70 18.07 -6.03 -13.00
CA PRO A 70 19.37 -6.61 -12.70
C PRO A 70 19.75 -6.42 -11.23
N ARG A 71 19.24 -5.36 -10.59
CA ARG A 71 19.34 -4.97 -9.17
C ARG A 71 18.11 -4.16 -8.78
N TRP A 72 17.82 -4.07 -7.48
CA TRP A 72 16.84 -3.14 -6.94
C TRP A 72 17.18 -1.72 -7.39
N ALA A 73 16.15 -0.95 -7.80
CA ALA A 73 16.36 0.41 -8.24
C ALA A 73 16.68 1.31 -7.05
N HIS A 74 17.69 2.13 -7.22
CA HIS A 74 17.98 3.21 -6.27
C HIS A 74 16.75 4.13 -6.12
N HIS A 75 16.42 4.50 -4.89
CA HIS A 75 15.23 5.31 -4.59
C HIS A 75 15.63 6.69 -4.03
N LYS A 76 16.18 6.75 -2.83
CA LYS A 76 16.57 8.00 -2.16
C LYS A 76 17.81 7.81 -1.29
N GLY A 77 18.74 8.75 -1.35
CA GLY A 77 20.00 8.67 -0.60
C GLY A 77 20.78 7.41 -1.01
N ARG A 78 21.07 6.53 -0.06
CA ARG A 78 21.73 5.24 -0.30
C ARG A 78 20.76 4.06 -0.35
N CYS A 79 19.45 4.31 -0.22
CA CYS A 79 18.43 3.27 -0.18
C CYS A 79 18.01 2.84 -1.57
N ASP A 80 17.88 1.56 -1.77
CA ASP A 80 17.19 0.96 -2.91
C ASP A 80 15.72 0.60 -2.58
N ALA A 81 14.99 0.09 -3.55
CA ALA A 81 13.58 -0.26 -3.37
C ALA A 81 13.38 -1.37 -2.32
N ARG A 82 14.31 -2.34 -2.20
CA ARG A 82 14.23 -3.40 -1.17
C ARG A 82 14.31 -2.82 0.23
N GLU A 83 15.27 -1.93 0.47
CA GLU A 83 15.50 -1.31 1.77
C GLU A 83 14.37 -0.39 2.19
N VAL A 84 13.74 0.30 1.22
CA VAL A 84 12.52 1.09 1.45
C VAL A 84 11.36 0.19 1.89
N VAL A 85 11.15 -0.94 1.22
CA VAL A 85 10.10 -1.89 1.58
C VAL A 85 10.36 -2.54 2.94
N LEU A 86 11.59 -2.94 3.24
CA LEU A 86 11.97 -3.48 4.54
C LEU A 86 11.71 -2.48 5.67
N ALA A 87 11.99 -1.20 5.45
CA ALA A 87 11.70 -0.15 6.42
C ALA A 87 10.20 0.11 6.57
N ARG A 88 9.44 0.10 5.47
CA ARG A 88 7.98 0.32 5.45
C ARG A 88 7.20 -0.77 6.18
N ASP A 89 7.56 -2.03 5.94
CA ASP A 89 6.81 -3.20 6.41
C ASP A 89 7.32 -3.75 7.76
N GLY A 90 8.48 -3.26 8.23
CA GLY A 90 9.06 -3.67 9.51
C GLY A 90 8.63 -2.79 10.68
N ARG A 91 8.85 -3.29 11.89
CA ARG A 91 8.63 -2.58 13.14
C ARG A 91 9.97 -2.36 13.86
N GLY A 92 10.23 -1.14 14.32
CA GLY A 92 11.46 -0.77 15.00
C GLY A 92 12.71 -0.97 14.13
N VAL A 93 12.60 -0.72 12.82
CA VAL A 93 13.69 -0.88 11.88
C VAL A 93 14.71 0.23 12.07
N ARG A 94 15.95 -0.15 12.39
CA ARG A 94 17.12 0.74 12.34
C ARG A 94 18.00 0.35 11.16
N ARG A 95 18.54 1.35 10.48
CA ARG A 95 19.40 1.19 9.31
C ARG A 95 20.78 1.78 9.58
N ASN A 96 21.81 1.23 8.97
CA ASN A 96 23.15 1.80 8.97
C ASN A 96 23.28 2.94 7.92
N ALA A 97 24.45 3.55 7.84
CA ALA A 97 24.72 4.62 6.88
C ALA A 97 24.59 4.20 5.41
N ALA A 98 24.71 2.91 5.11
CA ALA A 98 24.48 2.33 3.78
C ALA A 98 23.01 1.97 3.50
N CYS A 99 22.09 2.34 4.41
CA CYS A 99 20.64 2.05 4.38
C CYS A 99 20.25 0.60 4.71
N HIS A 100 21.18 -0.31 4.98
CA HIS A 100 20.86 -1.70 5.31
C HIS A 100 20.19 -1.80 6.68
N PRO A 101 19.09 -2.56 6.82
CA PRO A 101 18.49 -2.84 8.10
C PRO A 101 19.44 -3.62 9.01
N VAL A 102 19.76 -3.07 10.18
CA VAL A 102 20.62 -3.73 11.19
C VAL A 102 19.82 -4.21 12.40
N LYS A 103 18.58 -3.75 12.56
CA LYS A 103 17.64 -4.15 13.58
C LYS A 103 16.22 -3.97 13.06
N GLY A 104 15.31 -4.84 13.50
CA GLY A 104 13.88 -4.74 13.15
C GLY A 104 13.16 -6.04 13.40
N ARG A 105 11.83 -6.00 13.26
CA ARG A 105 10.97 -7.19 13.25
C ARG A 105 10.02 -7.08 12.07
N TRP A 106 9.85 -8.16 11.34
CA TRP A 106 8.97 -8.22 10.19
C TRP A 106 7.92 -9.29 10.36
N TYR A 107 6.69 -8.95 10.02
CA TYR A 107 5.60 -9.90 10.00
C TYR A 107 5.35 -10.38 8.58
N SER A 108 5.47 -11.69 8.36
CA SER A 108 5.10 -12.31 7.08
C SER A 108 3.59 -12.61 7.04
N PRO A 109 2.80 -11.88 6.23
CA PRO A 109 1.37 -12.12 6.17
C PRO A 109 0.99 -13.41 5.42
N TYR A 110 1.91 -14.02 4.70
CA TYR A 110 1.67 -15.25 3.96
C TYR A 110 1.52 -16.48 4.85
N ASP A 111 2.35 -16.56 5.89
CA ASP A 111 2.40 -17.69 6.82
C ASP A 111 2.22 -17.31 8.31
N GLY A 112 2.06 -16.01 8.59
CA GLY A 112 1.77 -15.51 9.94
C GLY A 112 2.97 -15.42 10.88
N LYS A 113 4.20 -15.52 10.37
CA LYS A 113 5.42 -15.54 11.19
C LYS A 113 5.95 -14.15 11.48
N TRP A 114 6.44 -13.96 12.71
CA TRP A 114 7.29 -12.83 13.07
C TRP A 114 8.76 -13.22 12.96
N LEU A 115 9.53 -12.39 12.26
CA LEU A 115 10.94 -12.61 11.94
C LEU A 115 11.77 -11.46 12.50
N LYS A 116 12.90 -11.77 13.12
CA LYS A 116 13.73 -10.81 13.86
C LYS A 116 15.00 -10.40 13.09
N SER A 117 15.27 -11.00 11.94
CA SER A 117 16.43 -10.72 11.10
C SER A 117 15.99 -10.46 9.67
N GLU A 118 16.64 -9.47 9.03
CA GLU A 118 16.43 -9.18 7.60
C GLU A 118 16.85 -10.34 6.68
N LYS A 119 17.73 -11.24 7.19
CA LYS A 119 18.15 -12.47 6.47
C LYS A 119 17.06 -13.53 6.39
N GLN A 120 16.03 -13.44 7.21
CA GLN A 120 14.92 -14.39 7.27
C GLN A 120 13.73 -13.96 6.38
N VAL A 121 13.81 -12.76 5.79
CA VAL A 121 12.73 -12.18 4.99
C VAL A 121 13.19 -11.85 3.59
N ASP A 122 12.24 -11.93 2.66
CA ASP A 122 12.38 -11.45 1.29
C ASP A 122 11.39 -10.33 1.01
N VAL A 123 11.71 -9.50 0.03
CA VAL A 123 10.74 -8.63 -0.63
C VAL A 123 10.20 -9.38 -1.84
N ASP A 124 8.95 -9.83 -1.71
CA ASP A 124 8.25 -10.56 -2.77
C ASP A 124 7.51 -9.60 -3.70
N HIS A 125 7.48 -9.95 -4.98
CA HIS A 125 6.58 -9.39 -5.97
C HIS A 125 5.23 -10.10 -5.86
N VAL A 126 4.19 -9.41 -5.41
CA VAL A 126 2.83 -9.98 -5.27
C VAL A 126 2.43 -10.65 -6.58
N VAL A 127 2.61 -10.00 -7.71
CA VAL A 127 2.55 -10.62 -9.04
C VAL A 127 3.96 -10.97 -9.50
N PRO A 128 4.37 -12.26 -9.45
CA PRO A 128 5.74 -12.65 -9.77
C PRO A 128 6.18 -12.16 -11.16
N LEU A 129 7.45 -11.76 -11.29
CA LEU A 129 7.99 -11.21 -12.54
C LEU A 129 7.80 -12.19 -13.73
N ALA A 130 8.01 -13.48 -13.50
CA ALA A 130 7.78 -14.52 -14.50
C ALA A 130 6.29 -14.62 -14.88
N TYR A 131 5.40 -14.42 -13.89
CA TYR A 131 3.94 -14.42 -14.13
C TYR A 131 3.51 -13.17 -14.90
N ALA A 132 4.04 -12.00 -14.53
CA ALA A 132 3.84 -10.75 -15.26
C ALA A 132 4.31 -10.86 -16.72
N TRP A 133 5.49 -11.47 -16.96
CA TRP A 133 6.01 -11.74 -18.28
C TRP A 133 4.98 -12.48 -19.15
N ARG A 134 4.45 -13.59 -18.63
CA ARG A 134 3.43 -14.38 -19.31
C ARG A 134 2.05 -13.72 -19.39
N SER A 135 1.85 -12.63 -18.67
CA SER A 135 0.59 -11.86 -18.65
C SER A 135 0.65 -10.60 -19.50
N GLY A 136 1.73 -10.39 -20.29
CA GLY A 136 1.86 -9.26 -21.20
C GLY A 136 3.12 -8.42 -21.02
N ALA A 137 3.84 -8.52 -19.90
CA ALA A 137 5.05 -7.74 -19.66
C ALA A 137 6.22 -8.11 -20.59
N SER A 138 6.17 -9.26 -21.26
CA SER A 138 7.12 -9.61 -22.33
C SER A 138 7.17 -8.59 -23.47
N ARG A 139 6.06 -7.86 -23.70
CA ARG A 139 5.91 -6.84 -24.74
C ARG A 139 6.26 -5.42 -24.28
N TRP A 140 6.63 -5.24 -23.01
CA TRP A 140 6.95 -3.92 -22.47
C TRP A 140 8.38 -3.51 -22.81
N SER A 141 8.62 -2.19 -22.74
CA SER A 141 9.98 -1.66 -22.71
C SER A 141 10.72 -2.10 -21.45
N GLN A 142 12.04 -2.08 -21.48
CA GLN A 142 12.88 -2.36 -20.32
C GLN A 142 12.55 -1.41 -19.14
N ALA A 143 12.36 -0.12 -19.44
CA ALA A 143 12.02 0.90 -18.44
C ALA A 143 10.70 0.56 -17.72
N ARG A 144 9.66 0.14 -18.46
CA ARG A 144 8.37 -0.24 -17.87
C ARG A 144 8.46 -1.50 -17.00
N ARG A 145 9.25 -2.51 -17.42
CA ARG A 145 9.50 -3.69 -16.59
C ARG A 145 10.23 -3.33 -15.31
N ARG A 146 11.24 -2.44 -15.39
CA ARG A 146 11.97 -1.95 -14.23
C ARG A 146 11.05 -1.18 -13.27
N ALA A 147 10.17 -0.32 -13.77
CA ALA A 147 9.19 0.41 -12.98
C ALA A 147 8.23 -0.54 -12.24
N PHE A 148 7.74 -1.59 -12.92
CA PHE A 148 6.93 -2.63 -12.33
C PHE A 148 7.67 -3.35 -11.18
N ALA A 149 8.89 -3.79 -11.42
CA ALA A 149 9.66 -4.56 -10.46
C ALA A 149 10.08 -3.76 -9.22
N ASN A 150 10.01 -2.43 -9.26
CA ASN A 150 10.41 -1.53 -8.18
C ASN A 150 9.26 -0.61 -7.73
N ASP A 151 8.01 -1.01 -7.96
CA ASP A 151 6.84 -0.18 -7.66
C ASP A 151 6.60 -0.08 -6.15
N LEU A 152 6.91 1.08 -5.59
CA LEU A 152 6.70 1.42 -4.18
C LEU A 152 5.33 2.02 -3.90
N THR A 153 4.55 2.33 -4.94
CA THR A 153 3.25 3.04 -4.84
C THR A 153 2.06 2.10 -4.82
N ARG A 154 2.14 0.97 -5.55
CA ARG A 154 1.10 -0.05 -5.58
C ARG A 154 1.50 -1.21 -4.67
N PRO A 155 0.55 -2.08 -4.31
CA PRO A 155 0.82 -3.20 -3.43
C PRO A 155 1.53 -4.35 -4.17
N GLU A 156 2.58 -4.04 -4.96
CA GLU A 156 3.36 -5.03 -5.70
C GLU A 156 4.48 -5.64 -4.86
N LEU A 157 5.09 -4.82 -4.00
CA LEU A 157 6.20 -5.26 -3.16
C LEU A 157 5.75 -5.43 -1.70
N ILE A 158 6.10 -6.56 -1.10
CA ILE A 158 5.74 -6.89 0.29
C ILE A 158 6.82 -7.74 0.95
N VAL A 159 7.06 -7.50 2.26
CA VAL A 159 7.95 -8.34 3.04
C VAL A 159 7.22 -9.62 3.46
N VAL A 160 7.87 -10.75 3.22
CA VAL A 160 7.39 -12.09 3.59
C VAL A 160 8.54 -12.94 4.14
N SER A 161 8.23 -14.07 4.78
CA SER A 161 9.27 -15.04 5.14
C SER A 161 9.94 -15.65 3.91
N HIS A 162 11.24 -15.90 4.00
CA HIS A 162 11.99 -16.57 2.93
C HIS A 162 11.34 -17.89 2.51
N SER A 163 10.89 -18.70 3.47
CA SER A 163 10.21 -19.97 3.20
C SER A 163 8.91 -19.83 2.41
N ALA A 164 8.06 -18.82 2.76
CA ALA A 164 6.82 -18.59 2.04
C ALA A 164 7.08 -18.05 0.63
N ASN A 165 8.11 -17.21 0.46
CA ASN A 165 8.51 -16.71 -0.85
C ASN A 165 8.99 -17.83 -1.78
N ILE A 166 9.84 -18.73 -1.30
CA ILE A 166 10.28 -19.92 -2.06
C ILE A 166 9.07 -20.77 -2.45
N ALA A 167 8.18 -21.05 -1.49
CA ALA A 167 6.99 -21.87 -1.76
C ALA A 167 6.06 -21.23 -2.81
N LYS A 168 5.94 -19.90 -2.83
CA LYS A 168 5.19 -19.16 -3.83
C LYS A 168 5.87 -19.19 -5.19
N SER A 169 7.18 -18.93 -5.24
CA SER A 169 7.95 -18.89 -6.48
C SER A 169 7.28 -18.05 -7.57
N GLY A 170 7.32 -18.48 -8.83
CA GLY A 170 6.64 -17.83 -9.96
C GLY A 170 5.16 -18.18 -10.14
N GLN A 171 4.50 -18.72 -9.11
CA GLN A 171 3.13 -19.25 -9.22
C GLN A 171 2.07 -18.18 -9.11
N GLY A 172 0.93 -18.41 -9.77
CA GLY A 172 -0.27 -17.58 -9.66
C GLY A 172 -1.27 -18.13 -8.63
N PRO A 173 -2.35 -17.35 -8.33
CA PRO A 173 -3.31 -17.67 -7.28
C PRO A 173 -4.10 -18.96 -7.49
N GLN A 174 -4.11 -19.53 -8.69
CA GLN A 174 -4.72 -20.83 -8.98
C GLN A 174 -3.84 -22.01 -8.55
N SER A 175 -2.53 -21.80 -8.36
CA SER A 175 -1.57 -22.83 -8.01
C SER A 175 -0.99 -22.66 -6.61
N TRP A 176 -0.91 -21.43 -6.13
CA TRP A 176 -0.42 -21.12 -4.79
C TRP A 176 -1.26 -20.01 -4.14
N ARG A 177 -1.44 -20.12 -2.83
CA ARG A 177 -2.13 -19.14 -1.99
C ARG A 177 -1.43 -19.01 -0.64
N PRO A 178 -1.46 -17.81 0.01
CA PRO A 178 -0.99 -17.69 1.37
C PRO A 178 -1.60 -18.76 2.28
N GLN A 179 -0.79 -19.40 3.13
CA GLN A 179 -1.29 -20.38 4.11
C GLN A 179 -2.31 -19.73 5.05
N ARG A 180 -2.07 -18.48 5.38
CA ARG A 180 -2.95 -17.69 6.23
C ARG A 180 -4.19 -17.23 5.47
N ARG A 181 -5.31 -17.93 5.63
CA ARG A 181 -6.58 -17.63 4.95
C ARG A 181 -7.08 -16.21 5.24
N GLY A 182 -6.84 -15.66 6.44
CA GLY A 182 -7.22 -14.27 6.77
C GLY A 182 -6.50 -13.20 5.94
N TYR A 183 -5.44 -13.57 5.21
CA TYR A 183 -4.76 -12.66 4.29
C TYR A 183 -5.27 -12.75 2.82
N TRP A 184 -6.12 -13.70 2.49
CA TRP A 184 -6.55 -13.94 1.11
C TRP A 184 -7.25 -12.73 0.48
N CYS A 185 -8.13 -12.06 1.21
CA CYS A 185 -8.76 -10.82 0.73
C CYS A 185 -7.70 -9.82 0.28
N ARG A 186 -6.74 -9.52 1.16
CA ARG A 186 -5.69 -8.54 0.88
C ARG A 186 -4.76 -8.99 -0.25
N TYR A 187 -4.39 -10.26 -0.30
CA TYR A 187 -3.59 -10.81 -1.39
C TYR A 187 -4.29 -10.67 -2.75
N ALA A 188 -5.57 -11.06 -2.83
CA ALA A 188 -6.34 -10.97 -4.07
C ALA A 188 -6.57 -9.51 -4.50
N THR A 189 -6.88 -8.61 -3.56
CA THR A 189 -7.04 -7.18 -3.87
C THR A 189 -5.74 -6.55 -4.37
N SER A 190 -4.60 -6.87 -3.75
CA SER A 190 -3.27 -6.44 -4.19
C SER A 190 -2.95 -6.93 -5.59
N TRP A 191 -3.10 -8.24 -5.83
CA TRP A 191 -2.87 -8.86 -7.13
C TRP A 191 -3.69 -8.20 -8.25
N ILE A 192 -5.00 -8.01 -8.02
CA ILE A 192 -5.91 -7.40 -8.99
C ILE A 192 -5.54 -5.94 -9.24
N THR A 193 -5.25 -5.17 -8.18
CA THR A 193 -4.85 -3.77 -8.29
C THR A 193 -3.62 -3.61 -9.17
N VAL A 194 -2.61 -4.43 -8.96
CA VAL A 194 -1.38 -4.43 -9.75
C VAL A 194 -1.66 -4.79 -11.21
N LYS A 195 -2.35 -5.89 -11.45
CA LYS A 195 -2.67 -6.31 -12.82
C LYS A 195 -3.54 -5.29 -13.58
N HIS A 196 -4.52 -4.72 -12.92
CA HIS A 196 -5.38 -3.68 -13.51
C HIS A 196 -4.55 -2.43 -13.87
N HIS A 197 -3.72 -1.94 -12.94
CA HIS A 197 -2.91 -0.75 -13.16
C HIS A 197 -1.93 -0.94 -14.34
N TYR A 198 -1.23 -2.07 -14.36
CA TYR A 198 -0.24 -2.37 -15.38
C TYR A 198 -0.83 -2.90 -16.68
N ARG A 199 -2.16 -3.02 -16.78
CA ARG A 199 -2.89 -3.58 -17.93
C ARG A 199 -2.39 -4.98 -18.32
N LEU A 200 -2.06 -5.78 -17.29
CA LEU A 200 -1.75 -7.19 -17.45
C LEU A 200 -3.06 -7.98 -17.53
N PHE A 201 -3.13 -8.97 -18.42
CA PHE A 201 -4.31 -9.83 -18.46
C PHE A 201 -4.27 -10.93 -17.39
N VAL A 202 -5.43 -11.54 -17.12
CA VAL A 202 -5.57 -12.72 -16.27
C VAL A 202 -5.95 -13.93 -17.10
N THR A 203 -5.56 -15.14 -16.65
CA THR A 203 -6.12 -16.37 -17.21
C THR A 203 -7.49 -16.67 -16.62
N ARG A 204 -8.29 -17.54 -17.27
CA ARG A 204 -9.59 -17.97 -16.73
C ARG A 204 -9.45 -18.61 -15.34
N ARG A 205 -8.47 -19.51 -15.16
CA ARG A 205 -8.19 -20.18 -13.87
C ARG A 205 -7.76 -19.18 -12.79
N GLU A 206 -6.91 -18.23 -13.14
CA GLU A 206 -6.49 -17.14 -12.26
C GLU A 206 -7.68 -16.29 -11.80
N LYS A 207 -8.56 -15.88 -12.74
CA LYS A 207 -9.76 -15.09 -12.41
C LYS A 207 -10.68 -15.81 -11.42
N VAL A 208 -10.91 -17.11 -11.62
CA VAL A 208 -11.71 -17.94 -10.71
C VAL A 208 -11.08 -18.00 -9.32
N ALA A 209 -9.75 -18.23 -9.25
CA ALA A 209 -9.04 -18.28 -7.97
C ALA A 209 -9.12 -16.94 -7.22
N LEU A 210 -8.92 -15.82 -7.90
CA LEU A 210 -9.03 -14.47 -7.33
C LEU A 210 -10.46 -14.21 -6.82
N LEU A 211 -11.50 -14.55 -7.58
CA LEU A 211 -12.88 -14.39 -7.15
C LEU A 211 -13.19 -15.22 -5.89
N ASN A 212 -12.66 -16.45 -5.80
CA ASN A 212 -12.79 -17.29 -4.61
C ASN A 212 -12.10 -16.66 -3.39
N MET A 213 -10.91 -16.10 -3.56
CA MET A 213 -10.20 -15.41 -2.48
C MET A 213 -10.94 -14.14 -2.03
N LEU A 214 -11.54 -13.40 -2.95
CA LEU A 214 -12.35 -12.20 -2.64
C LEU A 214 -13.61 -12.52 -1.82
N ARG A 215 -14.07 -13.79 -1.72
CA ARG A 215 -15.15 -14.17 -0.81
C ARG A 215 -14.77 -14.01 0.67
N THR A 216 -13.48 -13.94 0.97
CA THR A 216 -12.99 -13.71 2.35
C THR A 216 -12.96 -12.23 2.73
N CYS A 217 -13.28 -11.31 1.81
CA CYS A 217 -13.41 -9.88 2.08
C CYS A 217 -14.72 -9.59 2.81
N ARG A 218 -14.68 -9.64 4.13
CA ARG A 218 -15.82 -9.31 5.00
C ARG A 218 -15.60 -7.94 5.64
N GLY A 219 -16.72 -7.27 5.95
CA GLY A 219 -16.73 -6.04 6.76
C GLY A 219 -16.43 -6.33 8.20
#